data_175835948d90b2267f1393b7a98a5bb4
#
_entry.id   175835948d90b2267f1393b7a98a5bb4
#
_cell.length_a   1.000
_cell.length_b   1.000
_cell.length_c   1.000
_cell.angle_alpha   90.00
_cell.angle_beta   90.00
_cell.angle_gamma   90.00
#
_symmetry.space_group_name_H-M   'P 1'
#
loop_
_entity.id
_entity.type
_entity.pdbx_description
1 polymer ?
#
loop_
_entity_poly.entity_id
_entity_poly.type
_entity_poly.pdbx_seq_one_letter_code
_entity_poly.pdbx_strand_id
1 'polypeptide(L)'
;KVEAAMAELNYIPNRVAQQLAGKQSLLIGVATSSLALHAPSQIVAAIKSRADQLGASVVVSMVERSGVEACKAAVHNLLAQRVSGLIINYPLDDQDAIAVEAACTNVPALFLDVSDQTPINSIIFSHEDGTRLGVEHLVALGHQQIALLAGPLSSVSARLRLAGWHKYLTRNQIQPIAEREGDWSAMSGFQQTMQMLNEGIVPTAMLVANDQMALGAMRAITESGLRVGADISVVGYDDTEDSSCYIPPLTTIKQDFRLLGQTSVDRLLQLSQGQAVKGNQLLPVSLVKRKTTLA
;
A
#
# COMPACT_ATOMS: atom_id res chain seq x y z
N LYS A 1 31.21 6.79 32.45
CA LYS A 1 30.81 7.39 33.75
C LYS A 1 29.43 8.05 33.69
N VAL A 2 29.15 8.93 32.71
CA VAL A 2 27.83 9.61 32.59
C VAL A 2 26.71 8.63 32.32
N GLU A 3 26.88 7.69 31.39
CA GLU A 3 25.87 6.66 31.05
C GLU A 3 25.56 5.74 32.24
N ALA A 4 26.58 5.37 33.04
CA ALA A 4 26.40 4.55 34.22
C ALA A 4 25.61 5.30 35.31
N ALA A 5 25.89 6.59 35.53
CA ALA A 5 25.14 7.42 36.44
C ALA A 5 23.69 7.69 35.98
N MET A 6 23.46 7.82 34.68
CA MET A 6 22.13 7.92 34.11
C MET A 6 21.30 6.65 34.33
N ALA A 7 21.93 5.48 34.17
CA ALA A 7 21.25 4.20 34.42
C ALA A 7 20.94 4.00 35.92
N GLU A 8 21.86 4.38 36.80
CA GLU A 8 21.70 4.29 38.28
C GLU A 8 20.60 5.21 38.79
N LEU A 9 20.46 6.39 38.19
CA LEU A 9 19.44 7.40 38.54
C LEU A 9 18.10 7.21 37.78
N ASN A 10 17.95 6.19 36.96
CA ASN A 10 16.83 6.04 36.03
C ASN A 10 16.53 7.33 35.23
N TYR A 11 17.59 8.11 34.93
CA TYR A 11 17.44 9.36 34.22
C TYR A 11 17.22 9.12 32.74
N ILE A 12 16.02 9.44 32.26
CA ILE A 12 15.69 9.44 30.84
C ILE A 12 15.95 10.85 30.28
N PRO A 13 16.92 11.01 29.36
CA PRO A 13 17.20 12.33 28.79
C PRO A 13 15.97 12.90 28.10
N ASN A 14 15.62 14.12 28.43
CA ASN A 14 14.53 14.85 27.77
C ASN A 14 14.98 15.19 26.33
N ARG A 15 14.32 14.61 25.33
CA ARG A 15 14.63 14.82 23.92
C ARG A 15 14.47 16.28 23.49
N VAL A 16 13.50 17.00 24.04
CA VAL A 16 13.30 18.43 23.76
C VAL A 16 14.50 19.24 24.26
N ALA A 17 15.02 18.90 25.45
CA ALA A 17 16.23 19.53 26.00
C ALA A 17 17.49 19.19 25.18
N GLN A 18 17.57 17.97 24.63
CA GLN A 18 18.67 17.56 23.73
C GLN A 18 18.61 18.32 22.38
N GLN A 19 17.43 18.52 21.83
CA GLN A 19 17.24 19.35 20.62
C GLN A 19 17.62 20.82 20.86
N LEU A 20 17.25 21.37 22.00
CA LEU A 20 17.67 22.72 22.41
C LEU A 20 19.18 22.84 22.63
N ALA A 21 19.84 21.74 23.03
CA ALA A 21 21.30 21.66 23.19
C ALA A 21 22.06 21.35 21.89
N GLY A 22 21.39 21.43 20.70
CA GLY A 22 22.03 21.29 19.40
C GLY A 22 22.23 19.85 18.91
N LYS A 23 21.77 18.83 19.63
CA LYS A 23 21.70 17.46 19.11
C LYS A 23 20.46 17.33 18.22
N GLN A 24 20.64 17.48 16.90
CA GLN A 24 19.58 17.21 15.94
C GLN A 24 19.23 15.71 15.98
N SER A 25 18.18 15.39 16.73
CA SER A 25 17.53 14.08 16.59
C SER A 25 16.57 14.20 15.42
N LEU A 26 16.78 13.38 14.38
CA LEU A 26 15.91 13.35 13.22
C LEU A 26 14.52 12.85 13.64
N LEU A 27 13.48 13.65 13.40
CA LEU A 27 12.09 13.27 13.65
C LEU A 27 11.36 13.22 12.31
N ILE A 28 10.90 12.02 11.94
CA ILE A 28 10.16 11.76 10.70
C ILE A 28 8.67 11.78 11.02
N GLY A 29 7.91 12.62 10.33
CA GLY A 29 6.45 12.63 10.36
C GLY A 29 5.87 11.71 9.31
N VAL A 30 4.92 10.86 9.67
CA VAL A 30 4.19 10.00 8.73
C VAL A 30 2.71 10.33 8.79
N ALA A 31 2.17 10.89 7.70
CA ALA A 31 0.73 11.00 7.50
C ALA A 31 0.24 9.75 6.76
N THR A 32 -0.71 9.01 7.31
CA THR A 32 -1.15 7.73 6.75
C THR A 32 -2.67 7.55 6.87
N SER A 33 -3.23 6.71 6.02
CA SER A 33 -4.59 6.22 6.16
C SER A 33 -4.72 5.28 7.37
N SER A 34 -5.87 4.62 7.52
CA SER A 34 -6.14 3.76 8.67
C SER A 34 -5.10 2.64 8.82
N LEU A 35 -4.52 2.53 10.02
CA LEU A 35 -3.62 1.42 10.38
C LEU A 35 -4.35 0.09 10.61
N ALA A 36 -5.68 0.06 10.55
CA ALA A 36 -6.45 -1.18 10.50
C ALA A 36 -6.30 -1.90 9.14
N LEU A 37 -5.87 -1.18 8.10
CA LEU A 37 -5.57 -1.77 6.80
C LEU A 37 -4.14 -2.36 6.80
N HIS A 38 -3.96 -3.48 6.09
CA HIS A 38 -2.70 -4.20 6.09
C HIS A 38 -1.54 -3.36 5.52
N ALA A 39 -1.67 -2.87 4.28
CA ALA A 39 -0.58 -2.15 3.61
C ALA A 39 -0.11 -0.91 4.41
N PRO A 40 -0.99 0.01 4.86
CA PRO A 40 -0.56 1.14 5.68
C PRO A 40 0.17 0.74 6.96
N SER A 41 -0.29 -0.30 7.67
CA SER A 41 0.35 -0.75 8.90
C SER A 41 1.73 -1.32 8.66
N GLN A 42 1.93 -2.12 7.61
CA GLN A 42 3.22 -2.70 7.24
C GLN A 42 4.23 -1.62 6.79
N ILE A 43 3.76 -0.65 6.02
CA ILE A 43 4.61 0.48 5.58
C ILE A 43 5.09 1.29 6.79
N VAL A 44 4.19 1.65 7.71
CA VAL A 44 4.56 2.40 8.93
C VAL A 44 5.53 1.59 9.80
N ALA A 45 5.30 0.29 9.97
CA ALA A 45 6.22 -0.60 10.71
C ALA A 45 7.62 -0.65 10.06
N ALA A 46 7.68 -0.73 8.74
CA ALA A 46 8.95 -0.75 8.01
C ALA A 46 9.69 0.61 8.11
N ILE A 47 8.98 1.73 7.99
CA ILE A 47 9.52 3.08 8.21
C ILE A 47 10.09 3.19 9.63
N LYS A 48 9.32 2.77 10.64
CA LYS A 48 9.76 2.82 12.05
C LYS A 48 11.02 1.98 12.28
N SER A 49 11.03 0.76 11.76
CA SER A 49 12.19 -0.14 11.87
C SER A 49 13.45 0.47 11.25
N ARG A 50 13.33 1.08 10.06
CA ARG A 50 14.48 1.73 9.41
C ARG A 50 14.93 2.99 10.14
N ALA A 51 13.99 3.81 10.59
CA ALA A 51 14.28 5.00 11.37
C ALA A 51 15.06 4.67 12.65
N ASP A 52 14.66 3.61 13.38
CA ASP A 52 15.37 3.16 14.58
C ASP A 52 16.81 2.76 14.31
N GLN A 53 17.07 2.03 13.21
CA GLN A 53 18.43 1.67 12.79
C GLN A 53 19.33 2.90 12.57
N LEU A 54 18.74 4.02 12.21
CA LEU A 54 19.43 5.29 11.92
C LEU A 54 19.39 6.27 13.10
N GLY A 55 18.86 5.85 14.25
CA GLY A 55 18.72 6.71 15.44
C GLY A 55 17.68 7.82 15.29
N ALA A 56 16.79 7.72 14.28
CA ALA A 56 15.71 8.65 14.05
C ALA A 56 14.43 8.22 14.83
N SER A 57 13.56 9.18 15.08
CA SER A 57 12.25 8.93 15.68
C SER A 57 11.14 9.10 14.63
N VAL A 58 10.02 8.40 14.83
CA VAL A 58 8.85 8.50 13.96
C VAL A 58 7.65 8.95 14.77
N VAL A 59 6.90 9.90 14.23
CA VAL A 59 5.59 10.30 14.73
C VAL A 59 4.57 10.07 13.62
N VAL A 60 3.42 9.49 13.97
CA VAL A 60 2.37 9.14 13.03
C VAL A 60 1.14 10.00 13.26
N SER A 61 0.59 10.53 12.19
CA SER A 61 -0.72 11.19 12.18
C SER A 61 -1.64 10.45 11.21
N MET A 62 -2.72 9.87 11.73
CA MET A 62 -3.71 9.22 10.89
C MET A 62 -4.64 10.25 10.27
N VAL A 63 -4.98 10.04 9.00
CA VAL A 63 -5.97 10.84 8.27
C VAL A 63 -7.33 10.16 8.47
N GLU A 64 -8.10 10.66 9.44
CA GLU A 64 -9.35 10.02 9.88
C GLU A 64 -10.52 10.24 8.91
N ARG A 65 -10.50 11.32 8.16
CA ARG A 65 -11.53 11.67 7.18
C ARG A 65 -10.97 11.58 5.77
N SER A 66 -11.83 11.33 4.81
CA SER A 66 -11.44 11.36 3.41
C SER A 66 -11.23 12.79 2.90
N GLY A 67 -10.32 12.93 1.92
CA GLY A 67 -10.08 14.16 1.18
C GLY A 67 -8.80 14.91 1.53
N VAL A 68 -8.43 15.82 0.65
CA VAL A 68 -7.19 16.58 0.70
C VAL A 68 -7.03 17.44 1.96
N GLU A 69 -8.12 18.04 2.43
CA GLU A 69 -8.09 18.91 3.62
C GLU A 69 -7.78 18.12 4.91
N ALA A 70 -8.26 16.88 5.01
CA ALA A 70 -7.91 16.02 6.14
C ALA A 70 -6.43 15.62 6.10
N CYS A 71 -5.88 15.35 4.93
CA CYS A 71 -4.45 15.09 4.75
C CYS A 71 -3.60 16.32 5.11
N LYS A 72 -3.98 17.52 4.66
CA LYS A 72 -3.32 18.77 5.04
C LYS A 72 -3.36 19.03 6.55
N ALA A 73 -4.48 18.72 7.20
CA ALA A 73 -4.59 18.86 8.67
C ALA A 73 -3.61 17.91 9.38
N ALA A 74 -3.48 16.67 8.93
CA ALA A 74 -2.49 15.72 9.45
C ALA A 74 -1.05 16.23 9.25
N VAL A 75 -0.75 16.78 8.07
CA VAL A 75 0.55 17.42 7.77
C VAL A 75 0.82 18.58 8.72
N HIS A 76 -0.15 19.49 8.92
CA HIS A 76 0.01 20.61 9.84
C HIS A 76 0.25 20.16 11.29
N ASN A 77 -0.43 19.10 11.74
CA ASN A 77 -0.20 18.51 13.06
C ASN A 77 1.23 17.96 13.21
N LEU A 78 1.78 17.38 12.15
CA LEU A 78 3.16 16.89 12.13
C LEU A 78 4.17 18.04 12.11
N LEU A 79 3.92 19.08 11.30
CA LEU A 79 4.77 20.28 11.24
C LEU A 79 4.82 21.00 12.58
N ALA A 80 3.70 21.07 13.32
CA ALA A 80 3.65 21.62 14.66
C ALA A 80 4.56 20.86 15.66
N GLN A 81 4.86 19.59 15.41
CA GLN A 81 5.80 18.79 16.18
C GLN A 81 7.26 18.94 15.72
N ARG A 82 7.52 19.86 14.79
CA ARG A 82 8.86 20.18 14.25
C ARG A 82 9.57 18.97 13.65
N VAL A 83 8.84 18.19 12.85
CA VAL A 83 9.43 17.06 12.09
C VAL A 83 10.48 17.59 11.11
N SER A 84 11.52 16.78 10.88
CA SER A 84 12.64 17.09 9.96
C SER A 84 12.33 16.69 8.53
N GLY A 85 11.30 15.86 8.31
CA GLY A 85 10.83 15.39 7.02
C GLY A 85 9.51 14.67 7.14
N LEU A 86 8.77 14.57 6.03
CA LEU A 86 7.44 14.00 5.95
C LEU A 86 7.38 12.84 4.98
N ILE A 87 6.69 11.77 5.36
CA ILE A 87 6.29 10.68 4.47
C ILE A 87 4.75 10.66 4.43
N ILE A 88 4.19 10.82 3.24
CA ILE A 88 2.74 10.88 3.01
C ILE A 88 2.30 9.54 2.40
N ASN A 89 1.72 8.67 3.21
CA ASN A 89 1.16 7.37 2.82
C ASN A 89 -0.37 7.44 2.83
N TYR A 90 -0.91 8.28 1.97
CA TYR A 90 -2.33 8.54 1.82
C TYR A 90 -2.67 8.70 0.33
N PRO A 91 -3.75 8.09 -0.17
CA PRO A 91 -4.11 8.16 -1.59
C PRO A 91 -4.51 9.59 -1.98
N LEU A 92 -3.79 10.17 -2.92
CA LEU A 92 -4.00 11.52 -3.42
C LEU A 92 -3.97 11.53 -4.95
N ASP A 93 -4.95 12.18 -5.55
CA ASP A 93 -4.91 12.53 -6.97
C ASP A 93 -3.85 13.60 -7.24
N ASP A 94 -3.44 13.76 -8.49
CA ASP A 94 -2.30 14.60 -8.86
C ASP A 94 -2.41 16.03 -8.31
N GLN A 95 -3.59 16.67 -8.44
CA GLN A 95 -3.81 18.04 -7.95
C GLN A 95 -3.80 18.10 -6.42
N ASP A 96 -4.38 17.11 -5.76
CA ASP A 96 -4.41 17.01 -4.30
C ASP A 96 -3.03 16.75 -3.73
N ALA A 97 -2.23 15.91 -4.39
CA ALA A 97 -0.85 15.63 -4.00
C ALA A 97 0.03 16.88 -4.10
N ILE A 98 -0.09 17.66 -5.18
CA ILE A 98 0.60 18.95 -5.35
C ILE A 98 0.15 19.95 -4.27
N ALA A 99 -1.14 19.99 -3.94
CA ALA A 99 -1.67 20.87 -2.89
C ALA A 99 -1.20 20.47 -1.48
N VAL A 100 -1.01 19.17 -1.21
CA VAL A 100 -0.42 18.67 0.05
C VAL A 100 1.08 18.95 0.08
N GLU A 101 1.81 18.76 -1.04
CA GLU A 101 3.23 19.10 -1.12
C GLU A 101 3.47 20.58 -0.80
N ALA A 102 2.65 21.48 -1.37
CA ALA A 102 2.72 22.91 -1.06
C ALA A 102 2.47 23.22 0.42
N ALA A 103 1.62 22.43 1.10
CA ALA A 103 1.38 22.56 2.54
C ALA A 103 2.55 22.07 3.42
N CYS A 104 3.47 21.25 2.88
CA CYS A 104 4.65 20.78 3.62
C CYS A 104 5.70 21.88 3.85
N THR A 105 5.55 23.02 3.19
CA THR A 105 6.39 24.23 3.35
C THR A 105 7.89 23.95 3.16
N ASN A 106 8.75 24.23 4.14
CA ASN A 106 10.20 24.08 4.04
C ASN A 106 10.73 22.72 4.53
N VAL A 107 9.84 21.73 4.68
CA VAL A 107 10.18 20.38 5.15
C VAL A 107 10.14 19.44 3.95
N PRO A 108 11.19 18.64 3.68
CA PRO A 108 11.16 17.68 2.58
C PRO A 108 10.03 16.67 2.79
N ALA A 109 9.29 16.40 1.72
CA ALA A 109 8.17 15.48 1.70
C ALA A 109 8.37 14.39 0.65
N LEU A 110 7.92 13.19 0.95
CA LEU A 110 7.93 12.01 0.09
C LEU A 110 6.54 11.35 0.09
N PHE A 111 6.03 11.02 -1.10
CA PHE A 111 4.69 10.47 -1.27
C PHE A 111 4.76 8.99 -1.68
N LEU A 112 3.87 8.17 -1.14
CA LEU A 112 3.88 6.71 -1.35
C LEU A 112 2.63 6.17 -2.05
N ASP A 113 1.52 6.92 -2.11
CA ASP A 113 0.26 6.50 -2.74
C ASP A 113 -0.27 7.60 -3.65
N VAL A 114 0.42 7.77 -4.76
CA VAL A 114 0.13 8.73 -5.82
C VAL A 114 0.37 8.09 -7.18
N SER A 115 -0.03 8.76 -8.27
CA SER A 115 0.32 8.35 -9.62
C SER A 115 1.82 8.52 -9.89
N ASP A 116 2.38 7.65 -10.75
CA ASP A 116 3.74 7.78 -11.28
C ASP A 116 3.93 8.99 -12.21
N GLN A 117 2.84 9.60 -12.64
CA GLN A 117 2.84 10.81 -13.46
C GLN A 117 2.83 12.10 -12.63
N THR A 118 2.56 12.02 -11.33
CA THR A 118 2.52 13.20 -10.45
C THR A 118 3.93 13.80 -10.30
N PRO A 119 4.15 15.09 -10.59
CA PRO A 119 5.48 15.70 -10.62
C PRO A 119 6.01 16.08 -9.23
N ILE A 120 5.98 15.14 -8.29
CA ILE A 120 6.43 15.29 -6.89
C ILE A 120 7.43 14.18 -6.54
N ASN A 121 8.12 14.32 -5.40
CA ASN A 121 8.99 13.25 -4.91
C ASN A 121 8.15 12.08 -4.40
N SER A 122 8.23 10.93 -5.07
CA SER A 122 7.47 9.74 -4.67
C SER A 122 8.29 8.45 -4.80
N ILE A 123 7.90 7.46 -4.02
CA ILE A 123 8.30 6.07 -4.17
C ILE A 123 7.03 5.24 -4.16
N ILE A 124 6.77 4.53 -5.23
CA ILE A 124 5.56 3.74 -5.42
C ILE A 124 5.90 2.38 -6.04
N PHE A 125 5.02 1.42 -5.91
CA PHE A 125 5.15 0.16 -6.64
C PHE A 125 4.69 0.31 -8.09
N SER A 126 5.28 -0.48 -9.01
CA SER A 126 4.84 -0.54 -10.41
C SER A 126 3.47 -1.23 -10.52
N HIS A 127 2.39 -0.43 -10.50
CA HIS A 127 1.02 -0.95 -10.73
C HIS A 127 0.88 -1.53 -12.13
N GLU A 128 1.55 -0.94 -13.12
CA GLU A 128 1.61 -1.43 -14.51
C GLU A 128 2.12 -2.87 -14.56
N ASP A 129 3.28 -3.15 -13.94
CA ASP A 129 3.85 -4.51 -13.92
C ASP A 129 2.99 -5.49 -13.13
N GLY A 130 2.47 -5.07 -11.97
CA GLY A 130 1.64 -5.94 -11.13
C GLY A 130 0.38 -6.39 -11.85
N THR A 131 -0.31 -5.47 -12.49
CA THR A 131 -1.53 -5.79 -13.25
C THR A 131 -1.25 -6.63 -14.48
N ARG A 132 -0.16 -6.34 -15.19
CA ARG A 132 0.30 -7.15 -16.31
C ARG A 132 0.58 -8.59 -15.89
N LEU A 133 1.36 -8.79 -14.83
CA LEU A 133 1.74 -10.13 -14.35
C LEU A 133 0.52 -10.96 -13.94
N GLY A 134 -0.47 -10.34 -13.26
CA GLY A 134 -1.71 -11.03 -12.86
C GLY A 134 -2.54 -11.48 -14.08
N VAL A 135 -2.74 -10.58 -15.05
CA VAL A 135 -3.50 -10.89 -16.26
C VAL A 135 -2.79 -11.92 -17.11
N GLU A 136 -1.49 -11.73 -17.41
CA GLU A 136 -0.71 -12.67 -18.24
C GLU A 136 -0.69 -14.08 -17.62
N HIS A 137 -0.65 -14.18 -16.29
CA HIS A 137 -0.72 -15.46 -15.60
C HIS A 137 -2.04 -16.19 -15.85
N LEU A 138 -3.18 -15.52 -15.70
CA LEU A 138 -4.49 -16.13 -15.93
C LEU A 138 -4.72 -16.46 -17.41
N VAL A 139 -4.28 -15.59 -18.32
CA VAL A 139 -4.36 -15.83 -19.76
C VAL A 139 -3.51 -17.05 -20.17
N ALA A 140 -2.31 -17.17 -19.61
CA ALA A 140 -1.44 -18.32 -19.85
C ALA A 140 -2.02 -19.67 -19.36
N LEU A 141 -2.92 -19.62 -18.35
CA LEU A 141 -3.70 -20.77 -17.88
C LEU A 141 -4.98 -21.02 -18.69
N GLY A 142 -5.26 -20.21 -19.72
CA GLY A 142 -6.41 -20.37 -20.62
C GLY A 142 -7.70 -19.71 -20.14
N HIS A 143 -7.67 -18.90 -19.06
CA HIS A 143 -8.86 -18.22 -18.57
C HIS A 143 -9.31 -17.12 -19.53
N GLN A 144 -10.60 -17.10 -19.89
CA GLN A 144 -11.25 -16.07 -20.70
C GLN A 144 -12.45 -15.40 -19.96
N GLN A 145 -13.04 -16.09 -18.98
CA GLN A 145 -14.15 -15.58 -18.18
C GLN A 145 -13.59 -15.06 -16.85
N ILE A 146 -13.06 -13.86 -16.87
CA ILE A 146 -12.36 -13.25 -15.73
C ILE A 146 -13.24 -12.17 -15.11
N ALA A 147 -13.42 -12.22 -13.80
CA ALA A 147 -14.04 -11.15 -13.03
C ALA A 147 -12.99 -10.29 -12.31
N LEU A 148 -13.31 -9.02 -12.12
CA LEU A 148 -12.48 -8.04 -11.42
C LEU A 148 -13.16 -7.66 -10.10
N LEU A 149 -12.38 -7.72 -9.00
CA LEU A 149 -12.78 -7.18 -7.70
C LEU A 149 -11.80 -6.05 -7.34
N ALA A 150 -12.19 -4.83 -7.66
CA ALA A 150 -11.42 -3.63 -7.39
C ALA A 150 -11.47 -3.25 -5.91
N GLY A 151 -10.48 -2.48 -5.44
CA GLY A 151 -10.59 -1.72 -4.20
C GLY A 151 -11.47 -0.48 -4.39
N PRO A 152 -11.66 0.34 -3.33
CA PRO A 152 -12.51 1.53 -3.41
C PRO A 152 -11.95 2.52 -4.44
N LEU A 153 -12.79 2.96 -5.36
CA LEU A 153 -12.38 3.84 -6.48
C LEU A 153 -11.98 5.26 -6.02
N SER A 154 -12.19 5.59 -4.76
CA SER A 154 -11.58 6.76 -4.13
C SER A 154 -10.06 6.63 -3.92
N SER A 155 -9.51 5.41 -4.00
CA SER A 155 -8.07 5.16 -3.89
C SER A 155 -7.39 5.20 -5.27
N VAL A 156 -6.29 5.94 -5.37
CA VAL A 156 -5.44 6.00 -6.58
C VAL A 156 -4.94 4.60 -6.95
N SER A 157 -4.43 3.84 -5.98
CA SER A 157 -3.94 2.47 -6.21
C SER A 157 -5.02 1.55 -6.76
N ALA A 158 -6.28 1.66 -6.27
CA ALA A 158 -7.40 0.86 -6.79
C ALA A 158 -7.70 1.18 -8.25
N ARG A 159 -7.78 2.47 -8.59
CA ARG A 159 -8.01 2.90 -9.98
C ARG A 159 -6.89 2.49 -10.92
N LEU A 160 -5.62 2.63 -10.49
CA LEU A 160 -4.48 2.24 -11.31
C LEU A 160 -4.45 0.72 -11.55
N ARG A 161 -4.77 -0.10 -10.54
CA ARG A 161 -4.89 -1.54 -10.69
C ARG A 161 -6.03 -1.91 -11.63
N LEU A 162 -7.20 -1.32 -11.46
CA LEU A 162 -8.36 -1.58 -12.32
C LEU A 162 -8.08 -1.19 -13.77
N ALA A 163 -7.56 0.01 -14.01
CA ALA A 163 -7.20 0.46 -15.36
C ALA A 163 -6.13 -0.43 -16.01
N GLY A 164 -5.14 -0.87 -15.23
CA GLY A 164 -4.11 -1.80 -15.70
C GLY A 164 -4.70 -3.16 -16.11
N TRP A 165 -5.60 -3.74 -15.31
CA TRP A 165 -6.29 -4.98 -15.67
C TRP A 165 -7.09 -4.83 -16.96
N HIS A 166 -7.90 -3.77 -17.09
CA HIS A 166 -8.62 -3.50 -18.35
C HIS A 166 -7.70 -3.40 -19.55
N LYS A 167 -6.58 -2.67 -19.41
CA LYS A 167 -5.57 -2.50 -20.46
C LYS A 167 -5.03 -3.86 -20.94
N TYR A 168 -4.63 -4.73 -20.01
CA TYR A 168 -4.02 -6.02 -20.37
C TYR A 168 -5.05 -7.06 -20.77
N LEU A 169 -6.25 -7.07 -20.23
CA LEU A 169 -7.35 -7.92 -20.70
C LEU A 169 -7.74 -7.55 -22.15
N THR A 170 -7.91 -6.25 -22.43
CA THR A 170 -8.22 -5.77 -23.78
C THR A 170 -7.15 -6.16 -24.80
N ARG A 171 -5.87 -6.08 -24.43
CA ARG A 171 -4.76 -6.55 -25.30
C ARG A 171 -4.86 -8.04 -25.65
N ASN A 172 -5.44 -8.83 -24.77
CA ASN A 172 -5.67 -10.26 -24.97
C ASN A 172 -7.08 -10.55 -25.53
N GLN A 173 -7.82 -9.53 -25.98
CA GLN A 173 -9.18 -9.64 -26.54
C GLN A 173 -10.20 -10.23 -25.55
N ILE A 174 -9.97 -10.01 -24.23
CA ILE A 174 -10.83 -10.45 -23.14
C ILE A 174 -11.55 -9.22 -22.57
N GLN A 175 -12.86 -9.37 -22.36
CA GLN A 175 -13.67 -8.43 -21.58
C GLN A 175 -13.97 -9.07 -20.23
N PRO A 176 -13.84 -8.35 -19.12
CA PRO A 176 -14.22 -8.89 -17.82
C PRO A 176 -15.72 -9.19 -17.82
N ILE A 177 -16.10 -10.36 -17.28
CA ILE A 177 -17.51 -10.77 -17.22
C ILE A 177 -18.28 -10.12 -16.08
N ALA A 178 -17.55 -9.63 -15.07
CA ALA A 178 -18.07 -8.82 -13.97
C ALA A 178 -16.98 -7.92 -13.41
N GLU A 179 -17.42 -6.78 -12.88
CA GLU A 179 -16.60 -5.85 -12.13
C GLU A 179 -17.33 -5.48 -10.84
N ARG A 180 -16.62 -5.57 -9.71
CA ARG A 180 -17.15 -5.27 -8.38
C ARG A 180 -16.17 -4.37 -7.64
N GLU A 181 -16.69 -3.55 -6.75
CA GLU A 181 -15.90 -2.66 -5.89
C GLU A 181 -16.02 -3.10 -4.43
N GLY A 182 -14.87 -3.29 -3.77
CA GLY A 182 -14.76 -3.53 -2.34
C GLY A 182 -14.14 -2.34 -1.61
N ASP A 183 -13.89 -2.49 -0.31
CA ASP A 183 -13.38 -1.47 0.58
C ASP A 183 -12.03 -1.85 1.24
N TRP A 184 -11.30 -2.75 0.64
CA TRP A 184 -10.07 -3.40 1.11
C TRP A 184 -10.28 -4.47 2.18
N SER A 185 -11.45 -4.59 2.81
CA SER A 185 -11.71 -5.58 3.86
C SER A 185 -12.04 -6.96 3.28
N ALA A 186 -11.74 -8.02 4.06
CA ALA A 186 -12.15 -9.37 3.69
C ALA A 186 -13.67 -9.51 3.63
N MET A 187 -14.40 -8.76 4.46
CA MET A 187 -15.86 -8.81 4.45
C MET A 187 -16.42 -8.25 3.14
N SER A 188 -15.89 -7.16 2.62
CA SER A 188 -16.33 -6.64 1.31
C SER A 188 -16.01 -7.61 0.19
N GLY A 189 -14.84 -8.26 0.22
CA GLY A 189 -14.48 -9.30 -0.72
C GLY A 189 -15.48 -10.47 -0.71
N PHE A 190 -15.89 -10.90 0.47
CA PHE A 190 -16.91 -11.93 0.65
C PHE A 190 -18.27 -11.49 0.08
N GLN A 191 -18.76 -10.33 0.48
CA GLN A 191 -20.07 -9.83 0.09
C GLN A 191 -20.19 -9.64 -1.43
N GLN A 192 -19.20 -8.98 -2.04
CA GLN A 192 -19.18 -8.70 -3.47
C GLN A 192 -19.10 -9.99 -4.31
N THR A 193 -18.29 -10.95 -3.89
CA THR A 193 -18.19 -12.24 -4.57
C THR A 193 -19.46 -13.06 -4.39
N MET A 194 -20.02 -13.13 -3.18
CA MET A 194 -21.28 -13.84 -2.92
C MET A 194 -22.42 -13.24 -3.74
N GLN A 195 -22.53 -11.92 -3.81
CA GLN A 195 -23.54 -11.25 -4.63
C GLN A 195 -23.40 -11.62 -6.10
N MET A 196 -22.17 -11.56 -6.64
CA MET A 196 -21.88 -11.93 -8.04
C MET A 196 -22.30 -13.37 -8.35
N LEU A 197 -21.97 -14.31 -7.48
CA LEU A 197 -22.33 -15.72 -7.65
C LEU A 197 -23.84 -15.95 -7.54
N ASN A 198 -24.55 -15.25 -6.64
CA ASN A 198 -25.99 -15.30 -6.49
C ASN A 198 -26.75 -14.71 -7.70
N GLU A 199 -26.13 -13.76 -8.41
CA GLU A 199 -26.63 -13.24 -9.69
C GLU A 199 -26.43 -14.23 -10.86
N GLY A 200 -25.84 -15.40 -10.59
CA GLY A 200 -25.57 -16.43 -11.61
C GLY A 200 -24.30 -16.15 -12.44
N ILE A 201 -23.49 -15.16 -12.06
CA ILE A 201 -22.23 -14.84 -12.74
C ILE A 201 -21.12 -15.67 -12.09
N VAL A 202 -20.67 -16.72 -12.78
CA VAL A 202 -19.63 -17.63 -12.31
C VAL A 202 -18.39 -17.50 -13.20
N PRO A 203 -17.37 -16.73 -12.79
CA PRO A 203 -16.12 -16.61 -13.54
C PRO A 203 -15.29 -17.89 -13.44
N THR A 204 -14.36 -18.09 -14.38
CA THR A 204 -13.31 -19.11 -14.23
C THR A 204 -12.11 -18.61 -13.46
N ALA A 205 -11.94 -17.28 -13.37
CA ALA A 205 -10.89 -16.66 -12.58
C ALA A 205 -11.28 -15.27 -12.09
N MET A 206 -10.64 -14.83 -11.00
CA MET A 206 -10.80 -13.50 -10.40
C MET A 206 -9.46 -12.84 -10.21
N LEU A 207 -9.36 -11.55 -10.57
CA LEU A 207 -8.30 -10.63 -10.15
C LEU A 207 -8.84 -9.78 -9.01
N VAL A 208 -8.18 -9.82 -7.87
CA VAL A 208 -8.62 -9.16 -6.64
C VAL A 208 -7.58 -8.15 -6.18
N ALA A 209 -8.02 -6.94 -5.84
CA ALA A 209 -7.13 -5.80 -5.65
C ALA A 209 -6.29 -5.84 -4.36
N ASN A 210 -6.59 -6.70 -3.39
CA ASN A 210 -5.69 -7.03 -2.28
C ASN A 210 -5.96 -8.43 -1.71
N ASP A 211 -5.05 -8.93 -0.88
CA ASP A 211 -5.13 -10.29 -0.33
C ASP A 211 -6.26 -10.45 0.71
N GLN A 212 -6.63 -9.38 1.45
CA GLN A 212 -7.75 -9.45 2.38
C GLN A 212 -9.08 -9.65 1.65
N MET A 213 -9.33 -8.89 0.59
CA MET A 213 -10.53 -9.13 -0.23
C MET A 213 -10.47 -10.50 -0.91
N ALA A 214 -9.27 -10.96 -1.32
CA ALA A 214 -9.09 -12.29 -1.89
C ALA A 214 -9.47 -13.39 -0.87
N LEU A 215 -9.11 -13.26 0.42
CA LEU A 215 -9.55 -14.16 1.48
C LEU A 215 -11.09 -14.22 1.56
N GLY A 216 -11.75 -13.06 1.53
CA GLY A 216 -13.20 -13.00 1.52
C GLY A 216 -13.82 -13.64 0.28
N ALA A 217 -13.26 -13.38 -0.90
CA ALA A 217 -13.70 -13.99 -2.16
C ALA A 217 -13.55 -15.52 -2.13
N MET A 218 -12.42 -16.03 -1.65
CA MET A 218 -12.18 -17.48 -1.50
C MET A 218 -13.21 -18.13 -0.57
N ARG A 219 -13.56 -17.47 0.52
CA ARG A 219 -14.62 -17.93 1.42
C ARG A 219 -15.97 -17.99 0.71
N ALA A 220 -16.36 -16.94 -0.02
CA ALA A 220 -17.61 -16.89 -0.77
C ALA A 220 -17.72 -18.01 -1.82
N ILE A 221 -16.63 -18.25 -2.55
CA ILE A 221 -16.52 -19.36 -3.52
C ILE A 221 -16.76 -20.70 -2.83
N THR A 222 -16.10 -20.93 -1.68
CA THR A 222 -16.22 -22.18 -0.92
C THR A 222 -17.64 -22.38 -0.35
N GLU A 223 -18.25 -21.33 0.23
CA GLU A 223 -19.62 -21.38 0.77
C GLU A 223 -20.68 -21.58 -0.33
N SER A 224 -20.36 -21.20 -1.58
CA SER A 224 -21.20 -21.48 -2.76
C SER A 224 -21.02 -22.91 -3.31
N GLY A 225 -20.25 -23.77 -2.63
CA GLY A 225 -19.99 -25.14 -3.05
C GLY A 225 -18.97 -25.29 -4.18
N LEU A 226 -18.27 -24.23 -4.54
CA LEU A 226 -17.23 -24.21 -5.58
C LEU A 226 -15.83 -24.34 -4.96
N ARG A 227 -14.87 -24.83 -5.74
CA ARG A 227 -13.50 -25.06 -5.30
C ARG A 227 -12.57 -23.95 -5.79
N VAL A 228 -11.92 -23.28 -4.84
CA VAL A 228 -10.90 -22.29 -5.15
C VAL A 228 -9.72 -22.97 -5.86
N GLY A 229 -9.30 -22.38 -6.97
CA GLY A 229 -8.25 -22.89 -7.84
C GLY A 229 -8.75 -23.90 -8.88
N ALA A 230 -9.67 -24.80 -8.54
CA ALA A 230 -10.17 -25.81 -9.45
C ALA A 230 -11.37 -25.32 -10.28
N ASP A 231 -12.34 -24.68 -9.65
CA ASP A 231 -13.54 -24.18 -10.33
C ASP A 231 -13.40 -22.67 -10.60
N ILE A 232 -12.81 -21.89 -9.66
CA ILE A 232 -12.50 -20.47 -9.82
C ILE A 232 -11.07 -20.22 -9.36
N SER A 233 -10.20 -19.81 -10.25
CA SER A 233 -8.85 -19.32 -9.94
C SER A 233 -8.91 -17.94 -9.30
N VAL A 234 -8.06 -17.67 -8.29
CA VAL A 234 -8.01 -16.37 -7.60
C VAL A 234 -6.58 -15.85 -7.57
N VAL A 235 -6.38 -14.64 -8.02
CA VAL A 235 -5.11 -13.91 -7.89
C VAL A 235 -5.33 -12.70 -7.01
N GLY A 236 -4.60 -12.63 -5.89
CA GLY A 236 -4.58 -11.50 -4.97
C GLY A 236 -3.53 -10.44 -5.32
N TYR A 237 -3.33 -9.54 -4.39
CA TYR A 237 -2.36 -8.45 -4.49
C TYR A 237 -1.87 -8.07 -3.09
N ASP A 238 -0.57 -7.93 -2.89
CA ASP A 238 0.23 -7.52 -1.72
C ASP A 238 1.25 -8.59 -1.28
N ASP A 239 0.93 -9.87 -1.32
CA ASP A 239 1.68 -10.99 -0.72
C ASP A 239 1.84 -10.80 0.79
N THR A 240 0.71 -10.66 1.47
CA THR A 240 0.67 -10.58 2.94
C THR A 240 1.23 -11.88 3.56
N GLU A 241 1.78 -11.80 4.76
CA GLU A 241 2.35 -12.97 5.45
C GLU A 241 1.32 -14.13 5.51
N ASP A 242 0.06 -13.80 5.79
CA ASP A 242 -1.04 -14.76 5.92
C ASP A 242 -1.41 -15.44 4.58
N SER A 243 -1.12 -14.82 3.44
CA SER A 243 -1.53 -15.32 2.10
C SER A 243 -1.00 -16.72 1.81
N SER A 244 0.17 -17.06 2.35
CA SER A 244 0.77 -18.39 2.25
C SER A 244 0.06 -19.44 3.12
N CYS A 245 -0.72 -19.01 4.09
CA CYS A 245 -1.47 -19.85 5.06
C CYS A 245 -2.95 -19.96 4.72
N TYR A 246 -3.44 -19.30 3.66
CA TYR A 246 -4.82 -19.49 3.20
C TYR A 246 -5.03 -20.92 2.68
N ILE A 247 -6.28 -21.36 2.62
CA ILE A 247 -6.64 -22.70 2.16
C ILE A 247 -7.54 -22.58 0.92
N PRO A 248 -6.97 -22.87 -0.27
CA PRO A 248 -5.55 -23.10 -0.59
C PRO A 248 -4.68 -21.85 -0.49
N PRO A 249 -3.32 -21.98 -0.40
CA PRO A 249 -2.40 -20.84 -0.39
C PRO A 249 -2.59 -19.93 -1.62
N LEU A 250 -2.65 -18.62 -1.39
CA LEU A 250 -3.04 -17.62 -2.39
C LEU A 250 -1.90 -17.28 -3.36
N THR A 251 -2.16 -17.40 -4.66
CA THR A 251 -1.36 -16.78 -5.72
C THR A 251 -1.61 -15.28 -5.71
N THR A 252 -0.56 -14.46 -5.67
CA THR A 252 -0.71 -13.02 -5.46
C THR A 252 0.45 -12.23 -6.08
N ILE A 253 0.23 -10.94 -6.30
CA ILE A 253 1.28 -10.00 -6.69
C ILE A 253 1.96 -9.46 -5.42
N LYS A 254 3.25 -9.73 -5.29
CA LYS A 254 4.04 -9.28 -4.15
C LYS A 254 4.43 -7.81 -4.28
N GLN A 255 4.12 -7.04 -3.22
CA GLN A 255 4.65 -5.71 -2.94
C GLN A 255 5.56 -5.80 -1.70
N ASP A 256 6.84 -5.46 -1.85
CA ASP A 256 7.77 -5.50 -0.71
C ASP A 256 7.65 -4.21 0.13
N PHE A 257 6.68 -4.19 1.06
CA PHE A 257 6.46 -3.05 1.97
C PHE A 257 7.67 -2.74 2.85
N ARG A 258 8.49 -3.74 3.15
CA ARG A 258 9.74 -3.54 3.89
C ARG A 258 10.72 -2.72 3.05
N LEU A 259 10.90 -3.09 1.79
CA LEU A 259 11.75 -2.34 0.85
C LEU A 259 11.23 -0.91 0.67
N LEU A 260 9.91 -0.75 0.52
CA LEU A 260 9.28 0.58 0.41
C LEU A 260 9.60 1.46 1.62
N GLY A 261 9.38 0.95 2.83
CA GLY A 261 9.64 1.70 4.05
C GLY A 261 11.12 2.06 4.23
N GLN A 262 12.03 1.13 3.97
CA GLN A 262 13.48 1.36 4.03
C GLN A 262 13.92 2.43 3.02
N THR A 263 13.53 2.26 1.76
CA THR A 263 13.89 3.20 0.68
C THR A 263 13.31 4.60 0.96
N SER A 264 12.11 4.67 1.54
CA SER A 264 11.46 5.94 1.87
C SER A 264 12.22 6.73 2.92
N VAL A 265 12.68 6.08 3.98
CA VAL A 265 13.48 6.74 5.02
C VAL A 265 14.83 7.18 4.45
N ASP A 266 15.53 6.31 3.73
CA ASP A 266 16.83 6.64 3.14
C ASP A 266 16.72 7.83 2.17
N ARG A 267 15.68 7.84 1.33
CA ARG A 267 15.45 8.94 0.38
C ARG A 267 15.07 10.25 1.07
N LEU A 268 14.23 10.18 2.10
CA LEU A 268 13.86 11.37 2.88
C LEU A 268 15.09 12.01 3.54
N LEU A 269 16.04 11.19 4.02
CA LEU A 269 17.31 11.66 4.56
C LEU A 269 18.17 12.38 3.51
N GLN A 270 18.25 11.82 2.31
CA GLN A 270 18.97 12.44 1.19
C GLN A 270 18.36 13.80 0.85
N LEU A 271 17.03 13.90 0.77
CA LEU A 271 16.33 15.16 0.54
C LEU A 271 16.58 16.18 1.65
N SER A 272 16.60 15.76 2.92
CA SER A 272 16.87 16.63 4.07
C SER A 272 18.30 17.18 4.09
N GLN A 273 19.23 16.49 3.44
CA GLN A 273 20.63 16.92 3.25
C GLN A 273 20.84 17.81 2.01
N GLY A 274 19.76 18.17 1.32
CA GLY A 274 19.83 19.00 0.11
C GLY A 274 20.36 18.27 -1.13
N GLN A 275 20.39 16.94 -1.11
CA GLN A 275 20.79 16.16 -2.28
C GLN A 275 19.70 16.26 -3.36
N ALA A 276 20.10 16.48 -4.61
CA ALA A 276 19.20 16.64 -5.75
C ALA A 276 18.62 15.28 -6.20
N VAL A 277 17.87 14.62 -5.34
CA VAL A 277 17.14 13.37 -5.63
C VAL A 277 15.70 13.76 -5.94
N LYS A 278 15.41 14.15 -7.18
CA LYS A 278 14.06 14.55 -7.60
C LYS A 278 13.39 13.44 -8.43
N GLY A 279 12.07 13.37 -8.33
CA GLY A 279 11.20 12.58 -9.19
C GLY A 279 10.71 11.29 -8.56
N ASN A 280 10.03 10.49 -9.37
CA ASN A 280 9.39 9.25 -8.98
C ASN A 280 10.38 8.09 -9.01
N GLN A 281 10.28 7.22 -8.03
CA GLN A 281 10.97 5.93 -8.02
C GLN A 281 9.93 4.81 -8.02
N LEU A 282 10.01 3.95 -9.03
CA LEU A 282 9.19 2.74 -9.10
C LEU A 282 9.92 1.57 -8.43
N LEU A 283 9.25 0.93 -7.50
CA LEU A 283 9.71 -0.33 -6.91
C LEU A 283 9.13 -1.51 -7.69
N PRO A 284 9.92 -2.58 -7.87
CA PRO A 284 9.48 -3.76 -8.59
C PRO A 284 8.42 -4.52 -7.79
N VAL A 285 7.60 -5.26 -8.52
CA VAL A 285 6.64 -6.23 -8.01
C VAL A 285 6.88 -7.58 -8.68
N SER A 286 6.38 -8.65 -8.09
CA SER A 286 6.54 -10.00 -8.66
C SER A 286 5.30 -10.85 -8.42
N LEU A 287 5.05 -11.82 -9.30
CA LEU A 287 4.00 -12.81 -9.12
C LEU A 287 4.52 -13.96 -8.24
N VAL A 288 3.82 -14.21 -7.13
CA VAL A 288 4.06 -15.37 -6.26
C VAL A 288 3.00 -16.42 -6.56
N LYS A 289 3.37 -17.45 -7.30
CA LYS A 289 2.48 -18.54 -7.66
C LYS A 289 2.32 -19.52 -6.51
N ARG A 290 1.06 -19.81 -6.15
CA ARG A 290 0.70 -20.79 -5.12
C ARG A 290 -0.40 -21.72 -5.65
N LYS A 291 -1.44 -22.01 -4.84
CA LYS A 291 -2.41 -23.06 -5.17
C LYS A 291 -3.81 -22.55 -5.50
N THR A 292 -4.04 -21.24 -5.54
CA THR A 292 -5.36 -20.69 -5.91
C THR A 292 -5.54 -20.49 -7.41
N THR A 293 -4.56 -20.89 -8.23
CA THR A 293 -4.65 -20.83 -9.70
C THR A 293 -4.20 -22.16 -10.28
N LEU A 294 -5.08 -22.80 -11.03
CA LEU A 294 -4.83 -24.04 -11.75
C LEU A 294 -5.22 -23.84 -13.22
N ALA A 295 -4.61 -24.65 -14.08
CA ALA A 295 -4.94 -24.71 -15.52
C ALA A 295 -6.24 -25.52 -15.74
#